data_2937d9b66ebfd23229d2a5ac30157354
#
_entry.id   2937d9b66ebfd23229d2a5ac30157354
#
_cell.length_a   1.000
_cell.length_b   1.000
_cell.length_c   1.000
_cell.angle_alpha   90.00
_cell.angle_beta   90.00
_cell.angle_gamma   90.00
#
_symmetry.space_group_name_H-M   'P 1'
#
loop_
_entity.id
_entity.type
_entity.pdbx_description
1 polymer ?
#
loop_
_entity_poly.entity_id
_entity_poly.type
_entity_poly.pdbx_seq_one_letter_code
_entity_poly.pdbx_strand_id
1 'polypeptide(L)'
;MEKTLSASKAGFPCFRNVWYTVNANRDSDETETRIGTKTQRIFDVGTCLEPLIVEWLRQDGWEVEYNPGSQNAELSVEIPVSGGKLVGHPDCIISKSEIQNALVDIKTMNDRAFTYWKRDGAEKTKPQYVTQLHIYAMGLMTAGRKIEKLGIVGVNKNNSDMHIEFFDFDPYRGAGIKEYAEMVFSQKNAPELGCPAESWACSYCEYSGECELYKKPEPAALKDGNTLAVTEDEAVINAMKDLKQARELTKEAKELEKLSRKTLDDNVKAKGLSGIIGGGFVFRMREKVSTGFDTEAFKEAHPEMVSEFTKSSTSLVYEIKEVG
;
A
#
# COMPACT_ATOMS: atom_id res chain seq x y z
N MET A 1 -0.21 34.23 12.16
CA MET A 1 0.39 33.67 10.93
C MET A 1 -0.69 32.98 10.12
N GLU A 2 -0.63 33.07 8.79
CA GLU A 2 -1.52 32.34 7.90
C GLU A 2 -1.23 30.83 7.99
N LYS A 3 -2.28 30.02 8.16
CA LYS A 3 -2.12 28.56 8.27
C LYS A 3 -1.77 27.95 6.90
N THR A 4 -0.87 27.00 6.89
CA THR A 4 -0.43 26.33 5.67
C THR A 4 -0.51 24.83 5.82
N LEU A 5 -1.08 24.13 4.82
CA LEU A 5 -1.16 22.69 4.76
C LEU A 5 -0.53 22.20 3.44
N SER A 6 0.52 21.38 3.54
CA SER A 6 1.16 20.82 2.35
C SER A 6 0.30 19.71 1.71
N ALA A 7 0.37 19.61 0.39
CA ALA A 7 -0.35 18.60 -0.38
C ALA A 7 -0.02 17.17 0.08
N SER A 8 1.23 16.90 0.42
CA SER A 8 1.67 15.59 0.93
C SER A 8 1.07 15.22 2.29
N LYS A 9 0.74 16.23 3.11
CA LYS A 9 0.09 16.03 4.42
C LYS A 9 -1.43 16.00 4.33
N ALA A 10 -2.02 16.72 3.40
CA ALA A 10 -3.48 16.78 3.27
C ALA A 10 -4.12 15.40 3.01
N GLY A 11 -3.41 14.49 2.35
CA GLY A 11 -3.85 13.11 2.14
C GLY A 11 -3.56 12.14 3.28
N PHE A 12 -2.95 12.58 4.39
CA PHE A 12 -2.64 11.68 5.50
C PHE A 12 -3.92 11.15 6.16
N PRO A 13 -4.03 9.83 6.44
CA PRO A 13 -5.30 9.21 6.84
C PRO A 13 -5.78 9.58 8.25
N CYS A 14 -4.97 10.29 9.04
CA CYS A 14 -5.33 10.71 10.38
C CYS A 14 -5.59 12.22 10.43
N PHE A 15 -6.86 12.61 10.61
CA PHE A 15 -7.26 14.01 10.75
C PHE A 15 -6.55 14.72 11.92
N ARG A 16 -6.37 14.04 13.04
CA ARG A 16 -5.65 14.58 14.22
C ARG A 16 -4.18 14.88 13.89
N ASN A 17 -3.50 14.03 13.13
CA ASN A 17 -2.13 14.31 12.67
C ASN A 17 -2.09 15.56 11.78
N VAL A 18 -3.00 15.66 10.82
CA VAL A 18 -3.08 16.81 9.92
C VAL A 18 -3.38 18.09 10.73
N TRP A 19 -4.28 18.01 11.70
CA TRP A 19 -4.60 19.12 12.57
C TRP A 19 -3.38 19.58 13.40
N TYR A 20 -2.63 18.67 14.00
CA TYR A 20 -1.40 19.00 14.73
C TYR A 20 -0.37 19.67 13.82
N THR A 21 -0.22 19.16 12.58
CA THR A 21 0.70 19.73 11.61
C THR A 21 0.45 21.24 11.34
N VAL A 22 -0.81 21.64 11.38
CA VAL A 22 -1.24 23.00 11.06
C VAL A 22 -1.35 23.90 12.29
N ASN A 23 -1.77 23.35 13.41
CA ASN A 23 -2.20 24.13 14.59
C ASN A 23 -1.25 24.02 15.79
N ALA A 24 -0.28 23.11 15.80
CA ALA A 24 0.73 23.09 16.84
C ALA A 24 1.62 24.34 16.74
N ASN A 25 1.78 25.07 17.84
CA ASN A 25 2.77 26.13 17.93
C ASN A 25 4.16 25.47 17.83
N ARG A 26 4.81 25.62 16.69
CA ARG A 26 6.13 25.04 16.47
C ARG A 26 7.17 26.14 16.55
N ASP A 27 8.05 26.05 17.52
CA ASP A 27 9.38 26.57 17.37
C ASP A 27 10.12 25.72 16.33
N SER A 28 10.67 26.36 15.31
CA SER A 28 11.25 25.71 14.10
C SER A 28 12.34 24.67 14.39
N ASP A 29 12.94 24.73 15.56
CA ASP A 29 14.06 23.86 15.96
C ASP A 29 13.64 22.48 16.49
N GLU A 30 12.40 22.28 16.90
CA GLU A 30 11.92 20.98 17.40
C GLU A 30 11.47 20.00 16.30
N THR A 31 11.27 20.47 15.07
CA THR A 31 10.73 19.63 13.98
C THR A 31 11.76 18.65 13.41
N GLU A 32 13.04 19.00 13.40
CA GLU A 32 14.11 18.14 12.89
C GLU A 32 14.37 16.90 13.77
N THR A 33 14.05 16.98 15.05
CA THR A 33 14.33 15.90 16.02
C THR A 33 13.28 14.78 16.04
N ARG A 34 12.12 14.96 15.42
CA ARG A 34 10.99 14.01 15.48
C ARG A 34 11.03 12.93 14.39
N ILE A 35 11.71 13.20 13.29
CA ILE A 35 11.88 12.20 12.23
C ILE A 35 13.10 11.34 12.60
N GLY A 36 12.85 10.07 12.91
CA GLY A 36 13.95 9.15 13.23
C GLY A 36 14.94 9.03 12.06
N THR A 37 16.23 8.88 12.37
CA THR A 37 17.33 8.79 11.39
C THR A 37 17.07 7.79 10.25
N LYS A 38 16.38 6.68 10.54
CA LYS A 38 16.00 5.68 9.51
C LYS A 38 15.01 6.27 8.50
N THR A 39 13.99 6.97 8.98
CA THR A 39 12.96 7.60 8.13
C THR A 39 13.58 8.71 7.27
N GLN A 40 14.48 9.51 7.84
CA GLN A 40 15.21 10.51 7.08
C GLN A 40 16.01 9.90 5.93
N ARG A 41 16.74 8.81 6.18
CA ARG A 41 17.49 8.09 5.12
C ARG A 41 16.58 7.55 4.02
N ILE A 42 15.36 7.15 4.36
CA ILE A 42 14.37 6.72 3.34
C ILE A 42 13.98 7.88 2.43
N PHE A 43 13.77 9.07 3.01
CA PHE A 43 13.48 10.28 2.24
C PHE A 43 14.67 10.72 1.37
N ASP A 44 15.87 10.72 1.95
CA ASP A 44 17.11 11.07 1.23
C ASP A 44 17.31 10.17 0.00
N VAL A 45 17.10 8.85 0.15
CA VAL A 45 17.17 7.91 -0.98
C VAL A 45 16.11 8.23 -2.04
N GLY A 46 14.88 8.58 -1.64
CA GLY A 46 13.84 9.01 -2.57
C GLY A 46 14.27 10.21 -3.39
N THR A 47 14.70 11.26 -2.70
CA THR A 47 15.15 12.52 -3.32
C THR A 47 16.37 12.32 -4.23
N CYS A 48 17.33 11.49 -3.82
CA CYS A 48 18.52 11.17 -4.65
C CYS A 48 18.15 10.41 -5.94
N LEU A 49 17.12 9.55 -5.91
CA LEU A 49 16.72 8.77 -7.07
C LEU A 49 15.83 9.55 -8.05
N GLU A 50 15.15 10.59 -7.61
CA GLU A 50 14.20 11.34 -8.43
C GLU A 50 14.80 11.88 -9.73
N PRO A 51 15.98 12.57 -9.77
CA PRO A 51 16.58 13.02 -11.01
C PRO A 51 16.93 11.88 -11.96
N LEU A 52 17.35 10.73 -11.41
CA LEU A 52 17.66 9.54 -12.20
C LEU A 52 16.41 8.95 -12.85
N ILE A 53 15.30 8.92 -12.12
CA ILE A 53 14.01 8.45 -12.64
C ILE A 53 13.52 9.38 -13.76
N VAL A 54 13.69 10.69 -13.62
CA VAL A 54 13.40 11.66 -14.68
C VAL A 54 14.22 11.37 -15.93
N GLU A 55 15.49 11.02 -15.78
CA GLU A 55 16.35 10.66 -16.91
C GLU A 55 15.89 9.37 -17.60
N TRP A 56 15.47 8.37 -16.84
CA TRP A 56 14.87 7.15 -17.39
C TRP A 56 13.58 7.42 -18.16
N LEU A 57 12.71 8.29 -17.67
CA LEU A 57 11.52 8.73 -18.40
C LEU A 57 11.89 9.37 -19.75
N ARG A 58 12.92 10.22 -19.78
CA ARG A 58 13.40 10.83 -21.03
C ARG A 58 13.98 9.78 -22.00
N GLN A 59 14.75 8.83 -21.48
CA GLN A 59 15.27 7.71 -22.29
C GLN A 59 14.14 6.84 -22.87
N ASP A 60 13.04 6.69 -22.13
CA ASP A 60 11.82 6.02 -22.58
C ASP A 60 11.00 6.87 -23.55
N GLY A 61 11.45 8.07 -23.90
CA GLY A 61 10.85 8.96 -24.90
C GLY A 61 9.74 9.86 -24.36
N TRP A 62 9.69 10.10 -23.05
CA TRP A 62 8.83 11.12 -22.46
C TRP A 62 9.49 12.49 -22.53
N GLU A 63 8.73 13.50 -22.93
CA GLU A 63 9.06 14.89 -22.65
C GLU A 63 8.76 15.16 -21.19
N VAL A 64 9.72 15.72 -20.44
CA VAL A 64 9.61 15.89 -18.99
C VAL A 64 9.93 17.34 -18.61
N GLU A 65 8.93 18.05 -18.12
CA GLU A 65 9.08 19.31 -17.40
C GLU A 65 9.25 18.99 -15.91
N TYR A 66 10.46 19.14 -15.41
CA TYR A 66 10.86 18.68 -14.08
C TYR A 66 11.04 19.83 -13.09
N ASN A 67 10.74 19.58 -11.81
CA ASN A 67 10.88 20.53 -10.70
C ASN A 67 11.97 20.04 -9.71
N PRO A 68 13.25 20.24 -10.03
CA PRO A 68 14.35 19.72 -9.22
C PRO A 68 14.36 20.37 -7.82
N GLY A 69 14.12 19.59 -6.77
CA GLY A 69 14.16 20.05 -5.40
C GLY A 69 13.25 21.25 -5.13
N SER A 70 12.07 21.32 -5.77
CA SER A 70 11.10 22.42 -5.65
C SER A 70 11.63 23.79 -6.16
N GLN A 71 12.60 23.81 -7.06
CA GLN A 71 13.22 25.04 -7.57
C GLN A 71 12.45 25.65 -8.76
N ASN A 72 11.61 24.87 -9.44
CA ASN A 72 10.81 25.37 -10.54
C ASN A 72 9.53 26.04 -9.98
N ALA A 73 9.54 27.36 -9.91
CA ALA A 73 8.41 28.14 -9.40
C ALA A 73 7.13 27.97 -10.23
N GLU A 74 7.24 27.66 -11.54
CA GLU A 74 6.10 27.44 -12.42
C GLU A 74 5.31 26.17 -12.10
N LEU A 75 5.95 25.20 -11.43
CA LEU A 75 5.31 23.99 -10.93
C LEU A 75 4.91 24.08 -9.45
N SER A 76 5.23 25.20 -8.76
CA SER A 76 4.78 25.39 -7.39
C SER A 76 3.31 25.78 -7.36
N VAL A 77 2.57 25.24 -6.39
CA VAL A 77 1.14 25.52 -6.22
C VAL A 77 0.85 26.14 -4.87
N GLU A 78 -0.02 27.13 -4.88
CA GLU A 78 -0.58 27.78 -3.70
C GLU A 78 -2.07 28.00 -3.94
N ILE A 79 -2.91 27.41 -3.12
CA ILE A 79 -4.37 27.47 -3.25
C ILE A 79 -4.93 28.10 -2.00
N PRO A 80 -5.42 29.34 -2.06
CA PRO A 80 -6.06 29.97 -0.93
C PRO A 80 -7.38 29.26 -0.60
N VAL A 81 -7.61 29.03 0.69
CA VAL A 81 -8.85 28.50 1.24
C VAL A 81 -9.19 29.26 2.51
N SER A 82 -10.42 29.16 3.02
CA SER A 82 -10.81 29.86 4.24
C SER A 82 -9.94 29.46 5.43
N GLY A 83 -9.29 30.45 6.04
CA GLY A 83 -8.42 30.27 7.21
C GLY A 83 -6.97 29.91 6.91
N GLY A 84 -6.56 29.81 5.63
CA GLY A 84 -5.18 29.49 5.27
C GLY A 84 -4.99 29.15 3.79
N LYS A 85 -4.00 28.31 3.51
CA LYS A 85 -3.70 27.87 2.14
C LYS A 85 -3.19 26.44 2.06
N LEU A 86 -3.49 25.80 0.94
CA LEU A 86 -2.84 24.55 0.52
C LEU A 86 -1.61 24.89 -0.31
N VAL A 87 -0.50 24.21 -0.09
CA VAL A 87 0.74 24.43 -0.85
C VAL A 87 1.32 23.10 -1.32
N GLY A 88 2.10 23.16 -2.41
CA GLY A 88 2.79 21.99 -2.88
C GLY A 88 3.76 22.25 -4.01
N HIS A 89 4.59 21.24 -4.26
CA HIS A 89 5.61 21.26 -5.29
C HIS A 89 5.50 19.94 -6.07
N PRO A 90 4.76 19.94 -7.19
CA PRO A 90 4.71 18.80 -8.11
C PRO A 90 6.10 18.44 -8.61
N ASP A 91 6.34 17.14 -8.81
CA ASP A 91 7.65 16.68 -9.27
C ASP A 91 7.83 16.98 -10.76
N CYS A 92 6.88 16.58 -11.61
CA CYS A 92 6.98 16.87 -13.05
C CYS A 92 5.65 16.77 -13.79
N ILE A 93 5.66 17.34 -15.02
CA ILE A 93 4.63 17.11 -16.04
C ILE A 93 5.29 16.35 -17.19
N ILE A 94 4.65 15.30 -17.68
CA ILE A 94 5.17 14.46 -18.74
C ILE A 94 4.23 14.40 -19.94
N SER A 95 4.80 14.25 -21.12
CA SER A 95 4.05 14.10 -22.38
C SER A 95 4.71 13.06 -23.28
N LYS A 96 3.90 12.21 -23.93
CA LYS A 96 4.37 11.26 -24.92
C LYS A 96 3.18 10.75 -25.75
N SER A 97 3.29 10.85 -27.07
CA SER A 97 2.25 10.36 -28.01
C SER A 97 0.86 10.89 -27.66
N GLU A 98 -0.08 10.03 -27.27
CA GLU A 98 -1.47 10.37 -26.97
C GLU A 98 -1.66 10.91 -25.52
N ILE A 99 -0.67 10.76 -24.65
CA ILE A 99 -0.71 11.27 -23.28
C ILE A 99 0.02 12.60 -23.25
N GLN A 100 -0.74 13.68 -23.10
CA GLN A 100 -0.21 15.04 -23.06
C GLN A 100 -0.47 15.67 -21.71
N ASN A 101 0.49 16.49 -21.23
CA ASN A 101 0.35 17.25 -20.00
C ASN A 101 -0.11 16.42 -18.80
N ALA A 102 0.45 15.23 -18.64
CA ALA A 102 0.16 14.40 -17.47
C ALA A 102 0.99 14.89 -16.27
N LEU A 103 0.33 15.35 -15.24
CA LEU A 103 0.94 15.72 -13.97
C LEU A 103 1.25 14.44 -13.19
N VAL A 104 2.51 14.19 -12.91
CA VAL A 104 2.93 12.98 -12.22
C VAL A 104 3.76 13.26 -10.97
N ASP A 105 3.65 12.36 -10.01
CA ASP A 105 4.37 12.35 -8.76
C ASP A 105 5.26 11.10 -8.73
N ILE A 106 6.55 11.27 -8.45
CA ILE A 106 7.55 10.20 -8.48
C ILE A 106 7.64 9.55 -7.10
N LYS A 107 7.47 8.25 -7.03
CA LYS A 107 7.52 7.50 -5.75
C LYS A 107 8.43 6.29 -5.84
N THR A 108 9.39 6.22 -4.94
CA THR A 108 10.19 5.02 -4.75
C THR A 108 9.54 4.10 -3.71
N MET A 109 9.43 2.83 -4.03
CA MET A 109 8.73 1.85 -3.19
C MET A 109 9.60 0.62 -2.95
N ASN A 110 9.38 -0.09 -1.84
CA ASN A 110 9.89 -1.44 -1.68
C ASN A 110 9.08 -2.41 -2.55
N ASP A 111 9.63 -3.59 -2.78
CA ASP A 111 9.05 -4.63 -3.65
C ASP A 111 7.58 -4.93 -3.32
N ARG A 112 7.27 -5.10 -2.04
CA ARG A 112 5.91 -5.37 -1.58
C ARG A 112 4.94 -4.23 -1.90
N ALA A 113 5.29 -3.00 -1.52
CA ALA A 113 4.43 -1.84 -1.76
C ALA A 113 4.21 -1.59 -3.25
N PHE A 114 5.25 -1.82 -4.07
CA PHE A 114 5.19 -1.72 -5.51
C PHE A 114 4.27 -2.78 -6.13
N THR A 115 4.39 -4.04 -5.70
CA THR A 115 3.56 -5.16 -6.18
C THR A 115 2.08 -4.94 -5.86
N TYR A 116 1.76 -4.50 -4.63
CA TYR A 116 0.38 -4.23 -4.24
C TYR A 116 -0.22 -3.06 -5.01
N TRP A 117 0.54 -1.96 -5.13
CA TRP A 117 0.09 -0.84 -5.92
C TRP A 117 -0.17 -1.22 -7.37
N LYS A 118 0.76 -1.92 -8.02
CA LYS A 118 0.61 -2.35 -9.42
C LYS A 118 -0.59 -3.28 -9.64
N ARG A 119 -0.95 -4.09 -8.64
CA ARG A 119 -2.09 -5.02 -8.70
C ARG A 119 -3.42 -4.33 -8.42
N ASP A 120 -3.48 -3.49 -7.39
CA ASP A 120 -4.73 -3.01 -6.81
C ASP A 120 -5.01 -1.53 -7.11
N GLY A 121 -4.06 -0.82 -7.73
CA GLY A 121 -4.14 0.60 -8.07
C GLY A 121 -3.88 1.55 -6.90
N ALA A 122 -3.57 2.80 -7.25
CA ALA A 122 -3.25 3.85 -6.29
C ALA A 122 -4.45 4.26 -5.44
N GLU A 123 -5.63 4.28 -6.01
CA GLU A 123 -6.85 4.66 -5.30
C GLU A 123 -7.06 3.80 -4.04
N LYS A 124 -6.81 2.50 -4.13
CA LYS A 124 -6.96 1.56 -3.02
C LYS A 124 -5.75 1.52 -2.10
N THR A 125 -4.55 1.59 -2.65
CA THR A 125 -3.32 1.31 -1.89
C THR A 125 -2.57 2.56 -1.46
N LYS A 126 -2.77 3.68 -2.15
CA LYS A 126 -2.05 4.96 -1.98
C LYS A 126 -2.98 6.18 -2.11
N PRO A 127 -4.17 6.19 -1.48
CA PRO A 127 -5.13 7.29 -1.62
C PRO A 127 -4.55 8.66 -1.26
N GLN A 128 -3.52 8.70 -0.39
CA GLN A 128 -2.82 9.92 -0.03
C GLN A 128 -2.06 10.54 -1.23
N TYR A 129 -1.48 9.73 -2.12
CA TYR A 129 -0.79 10.24 -3.31
C TYR A 129 -1.80 10.72 -4.37
N VAL A 130 -2.93 10.04 -4.47
CA VAL A 130 -4.04 10.49 -5.32
C VAL A 130 -4.55 11.86 -4.85
N THR A 131 -4.74 12.06 -3.55
CA THR A 131 -5.12 13.35 -2.96
C THR A 131 -4.07 14.43 -3.22
N GLN A 132 -2.79 14.12 -3.04
CA GLN A 132 -1.68 15.02 -3.31
C GLN A 132 -1.70 15.53 -4.76
N LEU A 133 -1.86 14.62 -5.73
CA LEU A 133 -1.94 14.97 -7.16
C LEU A 133 -3.16 15.82 -7.50
N HIS A 134 -4.32 15.60 -6.85
CA HIS A 134 -5.48 16.47 -7.03
C HIS A 134 -5.24 17.90 -6.56
N ILE A 135 -4.52 18.08 -5.44
CA ILE A 135 -4.13 19.42 -4.96
C ILE A 135 -3.21 20.08 -5.97
N TYR A 136 -2.21 19.38 -6.46
CA TYR A 136 -1.30 19.91 -7.46
C TYR A 136 -2.04 20.33 -8.74
N ALA A 137 -2.91 19.45 -9.25
CA ALA A 137 -3.70 19.74 -10.44
C ALA A 137 -4.60 20.97 -10.24
N MET A 138 -5.31 21.08 -9.11
CA MET A 138 -6.14 22.26 -8.82
C MET A 138 -5.33 23.54 -8.87
N GLY A 139 -4.14 23.57 -8.25
CA GLY A 139 -3.29 24.75 -8.22
C GLY A 139 -2.80 25.13 -9.63
N LEU A 140 -2.25 24.17 -10.37
CA LEU A 140 -1.73 24.38 -11.72
C LEU A 140 -2.84 24.79 -12.71
N MET A 141 -3.99 24.12 -12.68
CA MET A 141 -5.13 24.45 -13.53
C MET A 141 -5.69 25.86 -13.22
N THR A 142 -5.73 26.25 -11.94
CA THR A 142 -6.12 27.61 -11.54
C THR A 142 -5.11 28.66 -12.04
N ALA A 143 -3.84 28.31 -12.12
CA ALA A 143 -2.79 29.15 -12.72
C ALA A 143 -2.78 29.11 -14.27
N GLY A 144 -3.77 28.49 -14.90
CA GLY A 144 -3.92 28.43 -16.36
C GLY A 144 -3.13 27.31 -17.06
N ARG A 145 -2.50 26.40 -16.30
CA ARG A 145 -1.80 25.24 -16.88
C ARG A 145 -2.82 24.18 -17.35
N LYS A 146 -2.57 23.61 -18.51
CA LYS A 146 -3.37 22.51 -19.02
C LYS A 146 -2.85 21.20 -18.43
N ILE A 147 -3.68 20.52 -17.65
CA ILE A 147 -3.42 19.19 -17.10
C ILE A 147 -4.50 18.26 -17.65
N GLU A 148 -4.10 17.20 -18.34
CA GLU A 148 -5.03 16.24 -18.98
C GLU A 148 -5.17 14.95 -18.19
N LYS A 149 -4.10 14.51 -17.52
CA LYS A 149 -4.07 13.31 -16.69
C LYS A 149 -3.30 13.58 -15.41
N LEU A 150 -3.59 12.78 -14.40
CA LEU A 150 -2.78 12.64 -13.19
C LEU A 150 -2.09 11.29 -13.24
N GLY A 151 -0.95 11.15 -12.59
CA GLY A 151 -0.29 9.86 -12.55
C GLY A 151 0.74 9.72 -11.43
N ILE A 152 1.06 8.47 -11.13
CA ILE A 152 2.14 8.09 -10.23
C ILE A 152 3.18 7.34 -11.03
N VAL A 153 4.41 7.83 -10.99
CA VAL A 153 5.59 7.10 -11.49
C VAL A 153 6.22 6.37 -10.31
N GLY A 154 6.00 5.08 -10.22
CA GLY A 154 6.54 4.28 -9.15
C GLY A 154 7.76 3.48 -9.58
N VAL A 155 8.80 3.47 -8.73
CA VAL A 155 10.00 2.66 -8.93
C VAL A 155 10.21 1.73 -7.76
N ASN A 156 10.36 0.44 -8.06
CA ASN A 156 10.73 -0.58 -7.10
C ASN A 156 12.22 -0.48 -6.77
N LYS A 157 12.55 -0.07 -5.54
CA LYS A 157 13.94 0.11 -5.09
C LYS A 157 14.76 -1.19 -5.06
N ASN A 158 14.11 -2.35 -5.10
CA ASN A 158 14.78 -3.64 -4.97
C ASN A 158 15.28 -4.20 -6.29
N ASN A 159 14.60 -3.88 -7.42
CA ASN A 159 14.93 -4.43 -8.73
C ASN A 159 14.89 -3.40 -9.87
N SER A 160 14.59 -2.14 -9.56
CA SER A 160 14.46 -1.02 -10.52
C SER A 160 13.31 -1.14 -11.51
N ASP A 161 12.34 -2.03 -11.29
CA ASP A 161 11.10 -2.03 -12.07
C ASP A 161 10.39 -0.69 -11.95
N MET A 162 9.92 -0.16 -13.08
CA MET A 162 9.15 1.07 -13.16
C MET A 162 7.73 0.78 -13.65
N HIS A 163 6.75 1.48 -13.09
CA HIS A 163 5.37 1.44 -13.51
C HIS A 163 4.77 2.85 -13.44
N ILE A 164 3.91 3.18 -14.41
CA ILE A 164 3.18 4.44 -14.42
C ILE A 164 1.69 4.11 -14.41
N GLU A 165 0.98 4.64 -13.42
CA GLU A 165 -0.48 4.56 -13.36
C GLU A 165 -1.05 5.95 -13.62
N PHE A 166 -1.95 6.06 -14.62
CA PHE A 166 -2.65 7.29 -14.95
C PHE A 166 -4.11 7.22 -14.52
N PHE A 167 -4.66 8.35 -14.10
CA PHE A 167 -6.07 8.54 -13.77
C PHE A 167 -6.53 9.97 -14.09
N ASP A 168 -7.84 10.20 -14.05
CA ASP A 168 -8.42 11.50 -14.36
C ASP A 168 -8.48 12.39 -13.11
N PHE A 169 -8.49 13.70 -13.34
CA PHE A 169 -8.82 14.65 -12.30
C PHE A 169 -10.32 14.59 -11.96
N ASP A 170 -10.63 14.40 -10.68
CA ASP A 170 -12.00 14.45 -10.17
C ASP A 170 -12.29 15.79 -9.50
N PRO A 171 -13.14 16.64 -10.11
CA PRO A 171 -13.50 17.94 -9.53
C PRO A 171 -14.21 17.84 -8.17
N TYR A 172 -14.99 16.79 -7.94
CA TYR A 172 -15.68 16.59 -6.67
C TYR A 172 -14.70 16.27 -5.54
N ARG A 173 -13.69 15.45 -5.83
CA ARG A 173 -12.59 15.23 -4.89
C ARG A 173 -11.84 16.53 -4.61
N GLY A 174 -11.59 17.32 -5.64
CA GLY A 174 -10.96 18.64 -5.50
C GLY A 174 -11.74 19.58 -4.57
N ALA A 175 -13.07 19.65 -4.70
CA ALA A 175 -13.93 20.41 -3.81
C ALA A 175 -13.86 19.87 -2.36
N GLY A 176 -13.98 18.57 -2.17
CA GLY A 176 -13.90 17.93 -0.85
C GLY A 176 -12.56 18.15 -0.14
N ILE A 177 -11.45 18.23 -0.88
CA ILE A 177 -10.13 18.58 -0.33
C ILE A 177 -10.10 20.00 0.22
N LYS A 178 -10.70 20.96 -0.48
CA LYS A 178 -10.79 22.35 0.01
C LYS A 178 -11.63 22.44 1.28
N GLU A 179 -12.80 21.81 1.30
CA GLU A 179 -13.67 21.77 2.48
C GLU A 179 -12.94 21.10 3.67
N TYR A 180 -12.21 20.03 3.43
CA TYR A 180 -11.38 19.37 4.44
C TYR A 180 -10.30 20.32 5.00
N ALA A 181 -9.59 21.05 4.15
CA ALA A 181 -8.57 21.99 4.58
C ALA A 181 -9.18 23.14 5.42
N GLU A 182 -10.31 23.69 5.00
CA GLU A 182 -11.04 24.73 5.76
C GLU A 182 -11.49 24.20 7.13
N MET A 183 -11.98 22.97 7.20
CA MET A 183 -12.32 22.31 8.47
C MET A 183 -11.08 22.17 9.37
N VAL A 184 -9.93 21.73 8.84
CA VAL A 184 -8.68 21.63 9.58
C VAL A 184 -8.25 23.00 10.13
N PHE A 185 -8.34 24.05 9.31
CA PHE A 185 -7.93 25.40 9.71
C PHE A 185 -8.85 26.04 10.73
N SER A 186 -10.15 25.79 10.67
CA SER A 186 -11.16 26.36 11.58
C SER A 186 -11.23 25.63 12.92
N GLN A 187 -10.81 24.37 12.98
CA GLN A 187 -10.89 23.56 14.18
C GLN A 187 -9.96 24.10 15.29
N LYS A 188 -10.54 24.47 16.44
CA LYS A 188 -9.78 25.04 17.56
C LYS A 188 -9.07 24.01 18.41
N ASN A 189 -9.67 22.84 18.59
CA ASN A 189 -9.16 21.76 19.42
C ASN A 189 -8.78 20.55 18.55
N ALA A 190 -7.83 19.75 19.01
CA ALA A 190 -7.49 18.51 18.34
C ALA A 190 -8.73 17.60 18.21
N PRO A 191 -9.04 17.09 17.03
CA PRO A 191 -10.22 16.23 16.84
C PRO A 191 -10.09 14.94 17.67
N GLU A 192 -11.22 14.45 18.19
CA GLU A 192 -11.25 13.21 18.98
C GLU A 192 -10.99 11.97 18.10
N LEU A 193 -11.40 12.03 16.84
CA LEU A 193 -11.25 10.92 15.90
C LEU A 193 -10.21 11.25 14.84
N GLY A 194 -9.30 10.32 14.65
CA GLY A 194 -8.33 10.29 13.56
C GLY A 194 -8.43 8.96 12.82
N CYS A 195 -7.29 8.39 12.47
CA CYS A 195 -7.21 7.00 12.07
C CYS A 195 -7.34 6.07 13.30
N PRO A 196 -7.68 4.78 13.11
CA PRO A 196 -7.60 3.79 14.18
C PRO A 196 -6.20 3.78 14.81
N ALA A 197 -6.14 3.67 16.16
CA ALA A 197 -4.87 3.75 16.90
C ALA A 197 -3.85 2.66 16.50
N GLU A 198 -4.34 1.52 16.02
CA GLU A 198 -3.52 0.39 15.53
C GLU A 198 -3.15 0.52 14.05
N SER A 199 -3.58 1.57 13.37
CA SER A 199 -3.28 1.74 11.95
C SER A 199 -1.78 1.97 11.72
N TRP A 200 -1.30 1.58 10.53
CA TRP A 200 0.07 1.87 10.09
C TRP A 200 0.41 3.37 10.19
N ALA A 201 -0.59 4.24 10.04
CA ALA A 201 -0.39 5.68 10.12
C ALA A 201 0.11 6.13 11.50
N CYS A 202 -0.30 5.46 12.58
CA CYS A 202 0.20 5.76 13.92
C CYS A 202 1.68 5.39 14.09
N SER A 203 2.14 4.31 13.45
CA SER A 203 3.54 3.88 13.50
C SER A 203 4.50 4.90 12.85
N TYR A 204 4.01 5.67 11.88
CA TYR A 204 4.76 6.72 11.20
C TYR A 204 4.35 8.13 11.66
N CYS A 205 3.55 8.24 12.71
CA CYS A 205 3.04 9.50 13.19
C CYS A 205 4.08 10.21 14.07
N GLU A 206 4.54 11.36 13.66
CA GLU A 206 5.46 12.21 14.40
C GLU A 206 4.90 12.70 15.77
N TYR A 207 3.57 12.63 15.93
CA TYR A 207 2.85 13.00 17.14
C TYR A 207 2.42 11.79 18.00
N SER A 208 2.85 10.59 17.68
CA SER A 208 2.42 9.37 18.39
C SER A 208 2.77 9.41 19.89
N GLY A 209 3.88 10.06 20.26
CA GLY A 209 4.30 10.23 21.66
C GLY A 209 3.40 11.16 22.47
N GLU A 210 2.70 12.09 21.84
CA GLU A 210 1.84 13.10 22.45
C GLU A 210 0.35 12.81 22.27
N CYS A 211 0.03 11.84 21.40
CA CYS A 211 -1.35 11.52 21.05
C CYS A 211 -2.00 10.66 22.12
N GLU A 212 -2.95 11.22 22.84
CA GLU A 212 -3.73 10.54 23.90
C GLU A 212 -4.53 9.34 23.35
N LEU A 213 -4.85 9.34 22.06
CA LEU A 213 -5.57 8.24 21.39
C LEU A 213 -4.66 7.08 20.98
N TYR A 214 -3.35 7.32 20.94
CA TYR A 214 -2.41 6.26 20.61
C TYR A 214 -2.10 5.41 21.83
N LYS A 215 -2.59 4.19 21.83
CA LYS A 215 -2.25 3.17 22.81
C LYS A 215 -1.19 2.26 22.22
N LYS A 216 0.00 2.22 22.84
CA LYS A 216 0.98 1.19 22.47
C LYS A 216 0.34 -0.19 22.71
N PRO A 217 0.45 -1.10 21.75
CA PRO A 217 -0.04 -2.46 21.97
C PRO A 217 0.66 -3.09 23.18
N GLU A 218 -0.12 -3.65 24.10
CA GLU A 218 0.43 -4.40 25.23
C GLU A 218 0.63 -5.87 24.86
N PRO A 219 1.64 -6.54 25.47
CA PRO A 219 1.80 -7.97 25.28
C PRO A 219 0.54 -8.74 25.74
N ALA A 220 -0.05 -9.48 24.85
CA ALA A 220 -1.19 -10.34 25.17
C ALA A 220 -0.72 -11.68 25.75
N ALA A 221 -1.35 -12.10 26.87
CA ALA A 221 -1.15 -13.44 27.39
C ALA A 221 -2.00 -14.45 26.60
N LEU A 222 -1.38 -15.54 26.21
CA LEU A 222 -2.11 -16.67 25.61
C LEU A 222 -2.83 -17.46 26.72
N LYS A 223 -3.95 -18.09 26.36
CA LYS A 223 -4.74 -18.91 27.29
C LYS A 223 -3.96 -20.12 27.81
N ASP A 224 -2.90 -20.53 27.14
CA ASP A 224 -1.99 -21.62 27.51
C ASP A 224 -0.83 -21.20 28.41
N GLY A 225 -0.83 -19.93 28.87
CA GLY A 225 0.22 -19.38 29.75
C GLY A 225 1.45 -18.85 29.03
N ASN A 226 1.51 -18.93 27.69
CA ASN A 226 2.56 -18.30 26.91
C ASN A 226 2.33 -16.79 26.78
N THR A 227 3.38 -16.02 26.83
CA THR A 227 3.31 -14.55 26.65
C THR A 227 3.67 -14.20 25.22
N LEU A 228 2.79 -13.40 24.57
CA LEU A 228 3.11 -12.78 23.30
C LEU A 228 3.89 -11.49 23.55
N ALA A 229 5.05 -11.37 22.93
CA ALA A 229 5.78 -10.11 22.91
C ALA A 229 5.25 -9.22 21.79
N VAL A 230 5.04 -7.94 22.10
CA VAL A 230 4.77 -6.94 21.08
C VAL A 230 6.08 -6.62 20.37
N THR A 231 6.05 -6.62 19.04
CA THR A 231 7.20 -6.23 18.21
C THR A 231 6.94 -4.90 17.52
N GLU A 232 7.92 -4.03 17.58
CA GLU A 232 7.99 -2.80 16.78
C GLU A 232 8.91 -3.01 15.54
N ASP A 233 9.47 -4.20 15.37
CA ASP A 233 10.30 -4.53 14.21
C ASP A 233 9.43 -4.60 12.94
N GLU A 234 9.64 -3.62 12.08
CA GLU A 234 8.88 -3.46 10.84
C GLU A 234 9.06 -4.67 9.90
N ALA A 235 10.22 -5.30 9.90
CA ALA A 235 10.47 -6.49 9.08
C ALA A 235 9.62 -7.67 9.57
N VAL A 236 9.52 -7.85 10.89
CA VAL A 236 8.70 -8.89 11.50
C VAL A 236 7.21 -8.63 11.26
N ILE A 237 6.75 -7.39 11.46
CA ILE A 237 5.36 -6.99 11.21
C ILE A 237 5.00 -7.22 9.74
N ASN A 238 5.89 -6.86 8.82
CA ASN A 238 5.66 -7.07 7.40
C ASN A 238 5.63 -8.56 7.04
N ALA A 239 6.51 -9.37 7.62
CA ALA A 239 6.49 -10.82 7.42
C ALA A 239 5.18 -11.46 7.91
N MET A 240 4.62 -11.01 9.05
CA MET A 240 3.31 -11.48 9.53
C MET A 240 2.19 -11.13 8.55
N LYS A 241 2.17 -9.91 8.02
CA LYS A 241 1.19 -9.47 7.02
C LYS A 241 1.32 -10.30 5.73
N ASP A 242 2.55 -10.53 5.27
CA ASP A 242 2.82 -11.33 4.07
C ASP A 242 2.36 -12.76 4.25
N LEU A 243 2.63 -13.36 5.39
CA LEU A 243 2.19 -14.72 5.69
C LEU A 243 0.66 -14.84 5.72
N LYS A 244 -0.04 -13.88 6.32
CA LYS A 244 -1.51 -13.81 6.30
C LYS A 244 -2.03 -13.77 4.87
N GLN A 245 -1.52 -12.83 4.08
CA GLN A 245 -1.95 -12.66 2.69
C GLN A 245 -1.64 -13.88 1.81
N ALA A 246 -0.45 -14.48 1.97
CA ALA A 246 -0.09 -15.70 1.23
C ALA A 246 -1.06 -16.84 1.52
N ARG A 247 -1.54 -16.96 2.76
CA ARG A 247 -2.56 -17.97 3.14
C ARG A 247 -3.92 -17.66 2.50
N GLU A 248 -4.33 -16.40 2.46
CA GLU A 248 -5.58 -15.99 1.80
C GLU A 248 -5.52 -16.28 0.30
N LEU A 249 -4.45 -15.86 -0.39
CA LEU A 249 -4.24 -16.15 -1.81
C LEU A 249 -4.17 -17.65 -2.10
N THR A 250 -3.55 -18.43 -1.22
CA THR A 250 -3.49 -19.89 -1.35
C THR A 250 -4.88 -20.51 -1.23
N LYS A 251 -5.73 -19.99 -0.34
CA LYS A 251 -7.11 -20.45 -0.20
C LYS A 251 -7.92 -20.12 -1.46
N GLU A 252 -7.84 -18.88 -1.94
CA GLU A 252 -8.51 -18.43 -3.17
C GLU A 252 -8.06 -19.27 -4.39
N ALA A 253 -6.75 -19.48 -4.53
CA ALA A 253 -6.19 -20.30 -5.61
C ALA A 253 -6.69 -21.75 -5.57
N LYS A 254 -6.79 -22.36 -4.38
CA LYS A 254 -7.34 -23.72 -4.22
C LYS A 254 -8.82 -23.79 -4.59
N GLU A 255 -9.62 -22.78 -4.20
CA GLU A 255 -11.04 -22.75 -4.56
C GLU A 255 -11.22 -22.54 -6.07
N LEU A 256 -10.42 -21.66 -6.69
CA LEU A 256 -10.43 -21.48 -8.14
C LEU A 256 -10.02 -22.75 -8.89
N GLU A 257 -8.95 -23.42 -8.44
CA GLU A 257 -8.51 -24.70 -9.01
C GLU A 257 -9.61 -25.75 -8.90
N LYS A 258 -10.23 -25.89 -7.74
CA LYS A 258 -11.31 -26.86 -7.49
C LYS A 258 -12.52 -26.60 -8.41
N LEU A 259 -12.95 -25.33 -8.53
CA LEU A 259 -14.06 -24.95 -9.39
C LEU A 259 -13.73 -25.21 -10.85
N SER A 260 -12.55 -24.78 -11.31
CA SER A 260 -12.10 -24.97 -12.69
C SER A 260 -11.96 -26.45 -13.04
N ARG A 261 -11.35 -27.25 -12.14
CA ARG A 261 -11.24 -28.71 -12.32
C ARG A 261 -12.62 -29.35 -12.42
N LYS A 262 -13.55 -28.99 -11.55
CA LYS A 262 -14.91 -29.51 -11.61
C LYS A 262 -15.57 -29.20 -12.96
N THR A 263 -15.48 -27.97 -13.44
CA THR A 263 -16.04 -27.57 -14.75
C THR A 263 -15.45 -28.39 -15.90
N LEU A 264 -14.14 -28.60 -15.88
CA LEU A 264 -13.44 -29.40 -16.92
C LEU A 264 -13.83 -30.88 -16.84
N ASP A 265 -13.83 -31.46 -15.63
CA ASP A 265 -14.19 -32.85 -15.39
C ASP A 265 -15.64 -33.12 -15.83
N ASP A 266 -16.58 -32.27 -15.46
CA ASP A 266 -17.99 -32.40 -15.83
C ASP A 266 -18.17 -32.34 -17.35
N ASN A 267 -17.45 -31.43 -18.03
CA ASN A 267 -17.52 -31.31 -19.49
C ASN A 267 -16.96 -32.53 -20.21
N VAL A 268 -15.79 -33.01 -19.77
CA VAL A 268 -15.15 -34.21 -20.36
C VAL A 268 -16.01 -35.45 -20.15
N LYS A 269 -16.53 -35.66 -18.93
CA LYS A 269 -17.42 -36.80 -18.61
C LYS A 269 -18.72 -36.77 -19.37
N ALA A 270 -19.38 -35.59 -19.45
CA ALA A 270 -20.65 -35.45 -20.17
C ALA A 270 -20.52 -35.77 -21.65
N LYS A 271 -19.34 -35.60 -22.24
CA LYS A 271 -19.06 -35.88 -23.64
C LYS A 271 -18.40 -37.26 -23.87
N GLY A 272 -18.14 -38.03 -22.85
CA GLY A 272 -17.45 -39.33 -22.92
C GLY A 272 -16.02 -39.22 -23.47
N LEU A 273 -15.34 -38.11 -23.23
CA LEU A 273 -14.00 -37.82 -23.69
C LEU A 273 -12.94 -38.12 -22.64
N SER A 274 -11.69 -38.33 -23.06
CA SER A 274 -10.54 -38.43 -22.16
C SER A 274 -9.76 -37.12 -22.01
N GLY A 275 -10.19 -36.06 -22.68
CA GLY A 275 -9.59 -34.73 -22.61
C GLY A 275 -10.20 -33.78 -23.64
N ILE A 276 -9.80 -32.51 -23.55
CA ILE A 276 -10.23 -31.41 -24.45
C ILE A 276 -9.04 -30.50 -24.77
N ILE A 277 -9.11 -29.86 -25.93
CA ILE A 277 -8.13 -28.86 -26.38
C ILE A 277 -8.90 -27.58 -26.70
N GLY A 278 -8.41 -26.44 -26.25
CA GLY A 278 -9.01 -25.15 -26.59
C GLY A 278 -8.20 -23.99 -25.97
N GLY A 279 -8.26 -22.82 -26.60
CA GLY A 279 -7.61 -21.60 -26.09
C GLY A 279 -6.10 -21.73 -25.87
N GLY A 280 -5.40 -22.60 -26.63
CA GLY A 280 -3.97 -22.85 -26.43
C GLY A 280 -3.63 -23.85 -25.31
N PHE A 281 -4.62 -24.45 -24.66
CA PHE A 281 -4.43 -25.39 -23.56
C PHE A 281 -4.93 -26.80 -23.91
N VAL A 282 -4.34 -27.80 -23.27
CA VAL A 282 -4.76 -29.19 -23.34
C VAL A 282 -5.09 -29.66 -21.91
N PHE A 283 -6.32 -30.14 -21.70
CA PHE A 283 -6.73 -30.81 -20.47
C PHE A 283 -6.91 -32.30 -20.75
N ARG A 284 -6.29 -33.18 -19.95
CA ARG A 284 -6.41 -34.63 -20.08
C ARG A 284 -6.74 -35.27 -18.75
N MET A 285 -7.69 -36.19 -18.75
CA MET A 285 -7.95 -37.13 -17.67
C MET A 285 -7.16 -38.41 -17.90
N ARG A 286 -6.44 -38.87 -16.90
CA ARG A 286 -5.74 -40.17 -16.94
C ARG A 286 -6.06 -40.92 -15.67
N GLU A 287 -6.38 -42.17 -15.82
CA GLU A 287 -6.44 -43.08 -14.67
C GLU A 287 -5.02 -43.34 -14.16
N LYS A 288 -4.84 -43.15 -12.86
CA LYS A 288 -3.62 -43.49 -12.14
C LYS A 288 -3.99 -44.55 -11.10
N VAL A 289 -3.59 -45.77 -11.35
CA VAL A 289 -3.68 -46.81 -10.32
C VAL A 289 -2.49 -46.64 -9.40
N SER A 290 -2.76 -46.43 -8.12
CA SER A 290 -1.72 -46.44 -7.08
C SER A 290 -2.08 -47.51 -6.05
N THR A 291 -1.10 -48.37 -5.76
CA THR A 291 -1.20 -49.33 -4.66
C THR A 291 -0.55 -48.68 -3.44
N GLY A 292 -1.25 -48.63 -2.33
CA GLY A 292 -0.75 -48.16 -1.05
C GLY A 292 -1.03 -49.18 0.04
N PHE A 293 -0.31 -49.08 1.14
CA PHE A 293 -0.58 -49.88 2.33
C PHE A 293 -1.88 -49.38 2.98
N ASP A 294 -2.85 -50.25 3.16
CA ASP A 294 -4.10 -49.95 3.85
C ASP A 294 -3.85 -49.92 5.36
N THR A 295 -3.58 -48.71 5.85
CA THR A 295 -3.24 -48.47 7.25
C THR A 295 -4.43 -48.71 8.18
N GLU A 296 -5.66 -48.47 7.72
CA GLU A 296 -6.87 -48.66 8.53
C GLU A 296 -7.16 -50.18 8.70
N ALA A 297 -7.17 -50.92 7.60
CA ALA A 297 -7.34 -52.35 7.63
C ALA A 297 -6.22 -53.04 8.43
N PHE A 298 -4.98 -52.55 8.36
CA PHE A 298 -3.87 -53.05 9.16
C PHE A 298 -4.07 -52.79 10.66
N LYS A 299 -4.49 -51.62 11.05
CA LYS A 299 -4.77 -51.25 12.44
C LYS A 299 -5.89 -52.10 13.05
N GLU A 300 -6.92 -52.37 12.26
CA GLU A 300 -8.02 -53.24 12.67
C GLU A 300 -7.58 -54.69 12.84
N ALA A 301 -6.76 -55.20 11.93
CA ALA A 301 -6.29 -56.59 11.95
C ALA A 301 -5.17 -56.85 12.98
N HIS A 302 -4.37 -55.83 13.33
CA HIS A 302 -3.18 -55.98 14.16
C HIS A 302 -3.07 -54.84 15.21
N PRO A 303 -4.08 -54.67 16.11
CA PRO A 303 -4.08 -53.58 17.08
C PRO A 303 -2.90 -53.63 18.05
N GLU A 304 -2.38 -54.80 18.36
CA GLU A 304 -1.21 -55.01 19.21
C GLU A 304 0.08 -54.42 18.61
N MET A 305 0.20 -54.43 17.29
CA MET A 305 1.39 -53.93 16.59
C MET A 305 1.36 -52.39 16.46
N VAL A 306 0.19 -51.78 16.53
CA VAL A 306 0.06 -50.32 16.33
C VAL A 306 0.84 -49.54 17.40
N SER A 307 0.78 -49.96 18.66
CA SER A 307 1.50 -49.30 19.75
C SER A 307 3.02 -49.46 19.62
N GLU A 308 3.49 -50.60 19.12
CA GLU A 308 4.92 -50.89 18.94
C GLU A 308 5.54 -50.07 17.80
N PHE A 309 4.78 -49.85 16.72
CA PHE A 309 5.25 -49.15 15.52
C PHE A 309 4.75 -47.69 15.40
N THR A 310 4.04 -47.18 16.41
CA THR A 310 3.63 -45.76 16.45
C THR A 310 4.79 -44.90 16.91
N LYS A 311 5.18 -43.94 16.06
CA LYS A 311 6.18 -42.92 16.38
C LYS A 311 5.51 -41.59 16.64
N SER A 312 5.72 -41.02 17.82
CA SER A 312 5.33 -39.66 18.11
C SER A 312 6.30 -38.68 17.44
N SER A 313 5.77 -37.69 16.72
CA SER A 313 6.55 -36.58 16.19
C SER A 313 5.97 -35.26 16.70
N THR A 314 6.86 -34.38 17.15
CA THR A 314 6.47 -33.04 17.52
C THR A 314 6.73 -32.10 16.33
N SER A 315 5.72 -31.37 15.92
CA SER A 315 5.86 -30.35 14.88
C SER A 315 5.45 -28.98 15.44
N LEU A 316 6.13 -27.93 14.99
CA LEU A 316 5.72 -26.57 15.28
C LEU A 316 4.59 -26.17 14.32
N VAL A 317 3.47 -25.76 14.90
CA VAL A 317 2.33 -25.24 14.14
C VAL A 317 2.32 -23.73 14.32
N TYR A 318 2.30 -23.00 13.19
CA TYR A 318 2.27 -21.56 13.19
C TYR A 318 0.85 -21.06 12.93
N GLU A 319 0.36 -20.22 13.81
CA GLU A 319 -0.92 -19.55 13.66
C GLU A 319 -0.70 -18.05 13.48
N ILE A 320 -1.46 -17.44 12.56
CA ILE A 320 -1.51 -16.00 12.40
C ILE A 320 -2.97 -15.56 12.42
N LYS A 321 -3.28 -14.65 13.34
CA LYS A 321 -4.61 -14.06 13.49
C LYS A 321 -4.48 -12.55 13.57
N GLU A 322 -5.49 -11.86 13.10
CA GLU A 322 -5.67 -10.44 13.33
C GLU A 322 -6.18 -10.23 14.75
N VAL A 323 -5.53 -9.37 15.53
CA VAL A 323 -6.01 -8.91 16.83
C VAL A 323 -6.62 -7.53 16.62
N GLY A 324 -7.93 -7.42 16.93
CA GLY A 324 -8.70 -6.20 16.80
C GLY A 324 -8.35 -5.19 17.88
#